data_7ea9a0674d92ddf4a584b1c6fee5f0eb
#
_entry.id   7ea9a0674d92ddf4a584b1c6fee5f0eb
#
_cell.length_a   1.000
_cell.length_b   1.000
_cell.length_c   1.000
_cell.angle_alpha   90.00
_cell.angle_beta   90.00
_cell.angle_gamma   90.00
#
_symmetry.space_group_name_H-M   'P 1'
#
loop_
_entity.id
_entity.type
_entity.pdbx_description
1 polymer ?
#
loop_
_entity_poly.entity_id
_entity_poly.type
_entity_poly.pdbx_seq_one_letter_code
_entity_poly.pdbx_strand_id
1 'polypeptide(L)'
;MDYAGITIAKRDGAQESFSIAKIERAIAKAYRADGIDDETAVKQIAGEVAAAIDKSEISVEEIQDLVERHLMRRNPSVAKRFIIYREWRTKEREKRTSMKQVMDGIVAVEKNDVNLSNANMSSHTPAGQMMTFASEVTKDYAYKYLVGVRYGRAHREGDIHIHDLDYYPTKTTTCVQYDLEDIFNRGFH
;
A
#
# COMPACT_ATOMS: atom_id res chain seq x y z
N MET A 1 -0.97 -18.86 -31.53
CA MET A 1 -1.58 -19.56 -30.39
C MET A 1 -2.82 -18.78 -29.98
N ASP A 2 -3.92 -19.49 -29.84
CA ASP A 2 -5.17 -18.87 -29.41
C ASP A 2 -5.23 -18.81 -27.88
N TYR A 3 -5.26 -17.60 -27.31
CA TYR A 3 -5.33 -17.37 -25.88
C TYR A 3 -6.76 -17.05 -25.40
N ALA A 4 -7.77 -17.33 -26.26
CA ALA A 4 -9.17 -16.94 -26.06
C ALA A 4 -9.83 -17.57 -24.80
N GLY A 5 -9.21 -18.56 -24.18
CA GLY A 5 -9.75 -19.25 -22.99
C GLY A 5 -9.13 -18.83 -21.66
N ILE A 6 -8.18 -17.88 -21.65
CA ILE A 6 -7.49 -17.48 -20.42
C ILE A 6 -8.13 -16.23 -19.83
N THR A 7 -8.55 -16.33 -18.56
CA THR A 7 -9.11 -15.22 -17.78
C THR A 7 -8.11 -14.73 -16.76
N ILE A 8 -7.98 -13.43 -16.63
CA ILE A 8 -7.10 -12.78 -15.63
C ILE A 8 -7.94 -12.31 -14.46
N ALA A 9 -7.62 -12.81 -13.26
CA ALA A 9 -8.14 -12.30 -12.01
C ALA A 9 -7.36 -11.02 -11.59
N LYS A 10 -8.06 -9.89 -11.54
CA LYS A 10 -7.51 -8.64 -11.05
C LYS A 10 -7.53 -8.59 -9.52
N ARG A 11 -6.74 -7.67 -8.94
CA ARG A 11 -6.64 -7.45 -7.49
C ARG A 11 -7.93 -6.97 -6.83
N ASP A 12 -8.80 -6.33 -7.58
CA ASP A 12 -10.12 -5.84 -7.15
C ASP A 12 -11.24 -6.88 -7.31
N GLY A 13 -10.87 -8.12 -7.69
CA GLY A 13 -11.81 -9.21 -7.96
C GLY A 13 -12.44 -9.18 -9.36
N ALA A 14 -12.19 -8.14 -10.16
CA ALA A 14 -12.68 -8.10 -11.53
C ALA A 14 -11.94 -9.11 -12.43
N GLN A 15 -12.64 -9.66 -13.40
CA GLN A 15 -12.07 -10.55 -14.39
C GLN A 15 -11.87 -9.84 -15.73
N GLU A 16 -10.80 -10.19 -16.44
CA GLU A 16 -10.47 -9.64 -17.75
C GLU A 16 -9.89 -10.72 -18.65
N SER A 17 -10.16 -10.63 -19.96
CA SER A 17 -9.54 -11.52 -20.95
C SER A 17 -8.03 -11.28 -21.05
N PHE A 18 -7.29 -12.36 -21.25
CA PHE A 18 -5.84 -12.30 -21.42
C PHE A 18 -5.44 -11.45 -22.63
N SER A 19 -4.38 -10.66 -22.47
CA SER A 19 -3.85 -9.83 -23.55
C SER A 19 -2.32 -9.80 -23.51
N ILE A 20 -1.67 -10.47 -24.45
CA ILE A 20 -0.22 -10.47 -24.61
C ILE A 20 0.35 -9.06 -24.81
N ALA A 21 -0.38 -8.17 -25.48
CA ALA A 21 0.03 -6.78 -25.68
C ALA A 21 0.20 -5.99 -24.38
N LYS A 22 -0.46 -6.39 -23.29
CA LYS A 22 -0.24 -5.79 -21.95
C LYS A 22 1.09 -6.24 -21.36
N ILE A 23 1.47 -7.49 -21.57
CA ILE A 23 2.77 -8.04 -21.14
C ILE A 23 3.88 -7.39 -21.95
N GLU A 24 3.77 -7.32 -23.27
CA GLU A 24 4.73 -6.64 -24.14
C GLU A 24 4.96 -5.19 -23.70
N ARG A 25 3.90 -4.44 -23.43
CA ARG A 25 4.01 -3.05 -22.95
C ARG A 25 4.71 -2.94 -21.61
N ALA A 26 4.49 -3.88 -20.70
CA ALA A 26 5.15 -3.89 -19.39
C ALA A 26 6.65 -4.18 -19.52
N ILE A 27 7.02 -5.16 -20.33
CA ILE A 27 8.42 -5.53 -20.61
C ILE A 27 9.12 -4.38 -21.35
N ALA A 28 8.49 -3.81 -22.40
CA ALA A 28 9.08 -2.70 -23.16
C ALA A 28 9.39 -1.47 -22.28
N LYS A 29 8.54 -1.18 -21.28
CA LYS A 29 8.82 -0.11 -20.32
C LYS A 29 10.08 -0.39 -19.49
N ALA A 30 10.29 -1.64 -19.07
CA ALA A 30 11.48 -2.03 -18.31
C ALA A 30 12.75 -1.96 -19.17
N TYR A 31 12.68 -2.37 -20.43
CA TYR A 31 13.79 -2.26 -21.40
C TYR A 31 14.17 -0.79 -21.62
N ARG A 32 13.20 0.09 -21.89
CA ARG A 32 13.44 1.53 -22.05
C ARG A 32 14.01 2.18 -20.78
N ALA A 33 13.54 1.76 -19.60
CA ALA A 33 14.08 2.25 -18.33
C ALA A 33 15.54 1.84 -18.09
N ASP A 34 16.02 0.81 -18.77
CA ASP A 34 17.43 0.37 -18.78
C ASP A 34 18.22 0.94 -19.98
N GLY A 35 17.60 1.80 -20.79
CA GLY A 35 18.22 2.41 -21.96
C GLY A 35 18.32 1.50 -23.19
N ILE A 36 17.57 0.40 -23.22
CA ILE A 36 17.58 -0.60 -24.30
C ILE A 36 16.27 -0.47 -25.10
N ASP A 37 16.38 -0.43 -26.43
CA ASP A 37 15.24 -0.52 -27.35
C ASP A 37 15.36 -1.78 -28.22
N ASP A 38 14.76 -2.89 -27.74
CA ASP A 38 14.79 -4.20 -28.40
C ASP A 38 13.39 -4.82 -28.43
N GLU A 39 12.63 -4.42 -29.46
CA GLU A 39 11.27 -4.94 -29.67
C GLU A 39 11.23 -6.45 -29.90
N THR A 40 12.29 -7.01 -30.48
CA THR A 40 12.36 -8.44 -30.78
C THR A 40 12.45 -9.24 -29.49
N ALA A 41 13.34 -8.85 -28.58
CA ALA A 41 13.46 -9.47 -27.26
C ALA A 41 12.16 -9.31 -26.46
N VAL A 42 11.50 -8.15 -26.51
CA VAL A 42 10.22 -7.89 -25.83
C VAL A 42 9.13 -8.87 -26.30
N LYS A 43 8.95 -9.03 -27.61
CA LYS A 43 7.94 -9.95 -28.17
C LYS A 43 8.26 -11.40 -27.86
N GLN A 44 9.54 -11.78 -27.92
CA GLN A 44 9.98 -13.13 -27.61
C GLN A 44 9.71 -13.49 -26.16
N ILE A 45 10.10 -12.63 -25.21
CA ILE A 45 9.87 -12.86 -23.76
C ILE A 45 8.37 -12.90 -23.48
N ALA A 46 7.58 -11.98 -24.05
CA ALA A 46 6.12 -11.98 -23.89
C ALA A 46 5.48 -13.28 -24.40
N GLY A 47 5.96 -13.79 -25.53
CA GLY A 47 5.54 -15.09 -26.07
C GLY A 47 5.89 -16.27 -25.16
N GLU A 48 7.12 -16.29 -24.60
CA GLU A 48 7.56 -17.29 -23.63
C GLU A 48 6.72 -17.26 -22.35
N VAL A 49 6.40 -16.07 -21.83
CA VAL A 49 5.54 -15.89 -20.68
C VAL A 49 4.13 -16.39 -20.97
N ALA A 50 3.57 -16.04 -22.13
CA ALA A 50 2.24 -16.50 -22.53
C ALA A 50 2.17 -18.04 -22.71
N ALA A 51 3.22 -18.63 -23.26
CA ALA A 51 3.34 -20.09 -23.41
C ALA A 51 3.50 -20.84 -22.08
N ALA A 52 4.01 -20.16 -21.04
CA ALA A 52 4.17 -20.74 -19.70
C ALA A 52 2.89 -20.70 -18.85
N ILE A 53 1.81 -20.12 -19.36
CA ILE A 53 0.50 -20.11 -18.69
C ILE A 53 -0.20 -21.43 -19.03
N ASP A 54 -0.33 -22.29 -18.04
CA ASP A 54 -0.94 -23.63 -18.13
C ASP A 54 -2.36 -23.72 -17.54
N LYS A 55 -2.91 -22.55 -17.14
CA LYS A 55 -4.19 -22.43 -16.43
C LYS A 55 -5.20 -21.63 -17.25
N SER A 56 -6.49 -21.94 -17.09
CA SER A 56 -7.59 -21.16 -17.65
C SER A 56 -7.86 -19.86 -16.89
N GLU A 57 -7.43 -19.77 -15.65
CA GLU A 57 -7.49 -18.56 -14.82
C GLU A 57 -6.14 -18.31 -14.14
N ILE A 58 -5.64 -17.08 -14.25
CA ILE A 58 -4.37 -16.67 -13.68
C ILE A 58 -4.47 -15.26 -13.10
N SER A 59 -3.81 -15.00 -11.97
CA SER A 59 -3.76 -13.68 -11.37
C SER A 59 -2.75 -12.75 -12.05
N VAL A 60 -2.94 -11.44 -11.88
CA VAL A 60 -1.96 -10.44 -12.36
C VAL A 60 -0.60 -10.66 -11.71
N GLU A 61 -0.57 -11.07 -10.44
CA GLU A 61 0.66 -11.36 -9.68
C GLU A 61 1.43 -12.52 -10.29
N GLU A 62 0.75 -13.64 -10.57
CA GLU A 62 1.39 -14.81 -11.19
C GLU A 62 1.98 -14.47 -12.56
N ILE A 63 1.27 -13.66 -13.38
CA ILE A 63 1.83 -13.19 -14.66
C ILE A 63 3.08 -12.34 -14.43
N GLN A 64 3.07 -11.43 -13.45
CA GLN A 64 4.23 -10.61 -13.14
C GLN A 64 5.41 -11.45 -12.66
N ASP A 65 5.17 -12.50 -11.87
CA ASP A 65 6.21 -13.43 -11.42
C ASP A 65 6.79 -14.26 -12.59
N LEU A 66 5.95 -14.61 -13.56
CA LEU A 66 6.41 -15.23 -14.81
C LEU A 66 7.31 -14.27 -15.61
N VAL A 67 6.88 -13.03 -15.82
CA VAL A 67 7.67 -12.00 -16.51
C VAL A 67 9.01 -11.79 -15.80
N GLU A 68 9.02 -11.66 -14.49
CA GLU A 68 10.23 -11.47 -13.68
C GLU A 68 11.21 -12.63 -13.87
N ARG A 69 10.75 -13.88 -13.78
CA ARG A 69 11.59 -15.07 -13.98
C ARG A 69 12.21 -15.13 -15.39
N HIS A 70 11.44 -14.80 -16.43
CA HIS A 70 11.96 -14.78 -17.80
C HIS A 70 12.96 -13.65 -18.02
N LEU A 71 12.69 -12.45 -17.48
CA LEU A 71 13.61 -11.31 -17.52
C LEU A 71 14.91 -11.61 -16.77
N MET A 72 14.84 -12.21 -15.58
CA MET A 72 16.04 -12.57 -14.79
C MET A 72 16.96 -13.53 -15.53
N ARG A 73 16.40 -14.46 -16.31
CA ARG A 73 17.19 -15.40 -17.12
C ARG A 73 17.84 -14.74 -18.33
N ARG A 74 17.18 -13.75 -18.94
CA ARG A 74 17.59 -13.11 -20.19
C ARG A 74 18.43 -11.85 -20.01
N ASN A 75 17.94 -10.96 -19.15
CA ASN A 75 18.58 -9.67 -18.87
C ASN A 75 18.33 -9.24 -17.42
N PRO A 76 19.23 -9.59 -16.49
CA PRO A 76 19.07 -9.25 -15.07
C PRO A 76 18.96 -7.75 -14.78
N SER A 77 19.58 -6.88 -15.61
CA SER A 77 19.48 -5.43 -15.46
C SER A 77 18.05 -4.94 -15.71
N VAL A 78 17.44 -5.39 -16.82
CA VAL A 78 16.04 -5.09 -17.14
C VAL A 78 15.09 -5.68 -16.10
N ALA A 79 15.35 -6.90 -15.63
CA ALA A 79 14.59 -7.52 -14.56
C ALA A 79 14.58 -6.66 -13.29
N LYS A 80 15.73 -6.13 -12.89
CA LYS A 80 15.85 -5.21 -11.76
C LYS A 80 14.97 -3.98 -11.92
N ARG A 81 14.92 -3.37 -13.13
CA ARG A 81 14.04 -2.23 -13.42
C ARG A 81 12.57 -2.61 -13.29
N PHE A 82 12.21 -3.78 -13.80
CA PHE A 82 10.84 -4.29 -13.71
C PHE A 82 10.39 -4.51 -12.27
N ILE A 83 11.23 -5.15 -11.43
CA ILE A 83 10.95 -5.43 -10.01
C ILE A 83 10.80 -4.12 -9.23
N ILE A 84 11.75 -3.19 -9.38
CA ILE A 84 11.69 -1.88 -8.71
C ILE A 84 10.43 -1.11 -9.08
N TYR A 85 10.05 -1.11 -10.37
CA TYR A 85 8.83 -0.44 -10.82
C TYR A 85 7.57 -1.12 -10.26
N ARG A 86 7.52 -2.46 -10.24
CA ARG A 86 6.44 -3.25 -9.66
C ARG A 86 6.24 -2.90 -8.18
N GLU A 87 7.32 -2.90 -7.41
CA GLU A 87 7.31 -2.57 -5.99
C GLU A 87 6.85 -1.12 -5.74
N TRP A 88 7.40 -0.17 -6.50
CA TRP A 88 6.97 1.22 -6.42
C TRP A 88 5.46 1.38 -6.71
N ARG A 89 4.95 0.72 -7.75
CA ARG A 89 3.51 0.75 -8.09
C ARG A 89 2.64 0.14 -7.01
N THR A 90 3.13 -0.88 -6.32
CA THR A 90 2.41 -1.50 -5.20
C THR A 90 2.31 -0.54 -4.03
N LYS A 91 3.41 0.08 -3.62
CA LYS A 91 3.43 1.11 -2.57
C LYS A 91 2.54 2.31 -2.88
N GLU A 92 2.55 2.79 -4.13
CA GLU A 92 1.70 3.90 -4.55
C GLU A 92 0.20 3.55 -4.50
N ARG A 93 -0.16 2.31 -4.85
CA ARG A 93 -1.56 1.86 -4.71
C ARG A 93 -1.97 1.74 -3.24
N GLU A 94 -1.13 1.16 -2.41
CA GLU A 94 -1.39 1.04 -0.97
C GLU A 94 -1.63 2.41 -0.33
N LYS A 95 -0.80 3.40 -0.65
CA LYS A 95 -0.99 4.78 -0.18
C LYS A 95 -2.35 5.35 -0.60
N ARG A 96 -2.71 5.23 -1.88
CA ARG A 96 -3.98 5.75 -2.41
C ARG A 96 -5.19 5.03 -1.83
N THR A 97 -5.11 3.70 -1.68
CA THR A 97 -6.21 2.90 -1.16
C THR A 97 -6.47 3.23 0.30
N SER A 98 -5.42 3.35 1.13
CA SER A 98 -5.58 3.69 2.55
C SER A 98 -6.21 5.07 2.74
N MET A 99 -5.74 6.08 2.01
CA MET A 99 -6.30 7.44 2.05
C MET A 99 -7.78 7.46 1.62
N LYS A 100 -8.10 6.76 0.51
CA LYS A 100 -9.48 6.68 0.03
C LYS A 100 -10.39 5.99 1.05
N GLN A 101 -9.95 4.87 1.64
CA GLN A 101 -10.73 4.15 2.66
C GLN A 101 -11.00 5.00 3.89
N VAL A 102 -10.00 5.76 4.36
CA VAL A 102 -10.16 6.71 5.46
C VAL A 102 -11.20 7.78 5.11
N MET A 103 -11.10 8.38 3.93
CA MET A 103 -12.05 9.41 3.49
C MET A 103 -13.47 8.86 3.33
N ASP A 104 -13.61 7.71 2.66
CA ASP A 104 -14.91 7.06 2.49
C ASP A 104 -15.54 6.71 3.86
N GLY A 105 -14.74 6.25 4.82
CA GLY A 105 -15.18 5.98 6.19
C GLY A 105 -15.67 7.23 6.92
N ILE A 106 -14.97 8.36 6.82
CA ILE A 106 -15.35 9.63 7.45
C ILE A 106 -16.64 10.19 6.84
N VAL A 107 -16.81 10.07 5.51
CA VAL A 107 -17.98 10.59 4.80
C VAL A 107 -19.21 9.70 5.00
N ALA A 108 -19.01 8.37 5.11
CA ALA A 108 -20.10 7.39 5.24
C ALA A 108 -20.61 7.20 6.68
N VAL A 109 -20.10 7.95 7.66
CA VAL A 109 -20.46 7.79 9.08
C VAL A 109 -21.94 8.03 9.27
N GLU A 110 -22.66 6.97 9.67
CA GLU A 110 -24.03 7.10 10.18
C GLU A 110 -24.02 7.86 11.51
N LYS A 111 -25.07 8.66 11.74
CA LYS A 111 -25.21 9.62 12.86
C LYS A 111 -25.06 9.03 14.29
N ASN A 112 -24.86 7.73 14.44
CA ASN A 112 -24.84 7.02 15.72
C ASN A 112 -23.55 6.27 16.04
N ASP A 113 -22.47 6.44 15.26
CA ASP A 113 -21.23 5.73 15.56
C ASP A 113 -20.40 6.45 16.63
N VAL A 114 -20.54 5.96 17.87
CA VAL A 114 -19.85 6.49 19.07
C VAL A 114 -18.34 6.29 18.99
N ASN A 115 -17.86 5.35 18.18
CA ASN A 115 -16.42 5.01 18.08
C ASN A 115 -15.58 6.06 17.35
N LEU A 116 -16.24 6.98 16.62
CA LEU A 116 -15.59 8.06 15.87
C LEU A 116 -15.65 9.40 16.59
N SER A 117 -16.24 9.44 17.80
CA SER A 117 -16.31 10.65 18.59
C SER A 117 -15.06 10.85 19.42
N ASN A 118 -14.29 11.88 19.13
CA ASN A 118 -13.32 12.40 20.10
C ASN A 118 -14.12 12.94 21.30
N ALA A 119 -13.64 12.71 22.53
CA ALA A 119 -14.30 13.11 23.76
C ALA A 119 -14.70 14.61 23.81
N ASN A 120 -14.01 15.45 23.02
CA ASN A 120 -14.20 16.90 23.01
C ASN A 120 -14.90 17.45 21.78
N MET A 121 -15.17 16.65 20.73
CA MET A 121 -15.83 17.11 19.51
C MET A 121 -16.66 16.00 18.86
N SER A 122 -17.89 16.37 18.46
CA SER A 122 -18.75 15.46 17.71
C SER A 122 -18.23 15.29 16.28
N SER A 123 -17.99 14.03 15.88
CA SER A 123 -17.60 13.64 14.50
C SER A 123 -18.67 14.01 13.44
N HIS A 124 -19.87 14.42 13.87
CA HIS A 124 -20.97 14.82 12.97
C HIS A 124 -20.89 16.29 12.56
N THR A 125 -20.05 17.08 13.19
CA THR A 125 -19.83 18.47 12.79
C THR A 125 -18.75 18.55 11.70
N PRO A 126 -18.79 19.56 10.80
CA PRO A 126 -17.72 19.74 9.83
C PRO A 126 -16.32 19.84 10.48
N ALA A 127 -16.23 20.51 11.62
CA ALA A 127 -14.98 20.62 12.36
C ALA A 127 -14.53 19.26 12.93
N GLY A 128 -15.47 18.47 13.48
CA GLY A 128 -15.17 17.11 13.95
C GLY A 128 -14.72 16.17 12.82
N GLN A 129 -15.37 16.24 11.66
CA GLN A 129 -14.95 15.48 10.49
C GLN A 129 -13.53 15.87 10.02
N MET A 130 -13.24 17.17 9.99
CA MET A 130 -11.90 17.66 9.65
C MET A 130 -10.85 17.21 10.67
N MET A 131 -11.15 17.21 11.95
CA MET A 131 -10.22 16.69 12.99
C MET A 131 -10.02 15.20 12.85
N THR A 132 -11.07 14.41 12.63
CA THR A 132 -10.97 12.97 12.40
C THR A 132 -10.10 12.67 11.18
N PHE A 133 -10.33 13.40 10.09
CA PHE A 133 -9.51 13.29 8.89
C PHE A 133 -8.04 13.64 9.18
N ALA A 134 -7.77 14.74 9.87
CA ALA A 134 -6.41 15.13 10.24
C ALA A 134 -5.74 14.06 11.11
N SER A 135 -6.44 13.53 12.12
CA SER A 135 -5.95 12.46 12.99
C SER A 135 -5.56 11.21 12.19
N GLU A 136 -6.45 10.72 11.32
CA GLU A 136 -6.19 9.52 10.52
C GLU A 136 -5.05 9.70 9.51
N VAL A 137 -4.99 10.86 8.85
CA VAL A 137 -3.86 11.20 7.94
C VAL A 137 -2.54 11.27 8.70
N THR A 138 -2.54 11.83 9.88
CA THR A 138 -1.34 12.00 10.71
C THR A 138 -0.87 10.65 11.26
N LYS A 139 -1.79 9.77 11.68
CA LYS A 139 -1.48 8.37 12.04
C LYS A 139 -0.85 7.62 10.87
N ASP A 140 -1.45 7.69 9.69
CA ASP A 140 -0.93 7.02 8.49
C ASP A 140 0.47 7.52 8.12
N TYR A 141 0.70 8.84 8.23
CA TYR A 141 2.01 9.44 8.05
C TYR A 141 3.02 8.92 9.10
N ALA A 142 2.64 8.89 10.37
CA ALA A 142 3.49 8.40 11.44
C ALA A 142 3.90 6.94 11.20
N TYR A 143 2.95 6.07 10.84
CA TYR A 143 3.21 4.68 10.52
C TYR A 143 4.15 4.48 9.34
N LYS A 144 3.98 5.27 8.27
CA LYS A 144 4.73 5.07 7.02
C LYS A 144 6.13 5.65 7.07
N TYR A 145 6.34 6.71 7.84
CA TYR A 145 7.55 7.52 7.72
C TYR A 145 8.32 7.75 9.02
N LEU A 146 7.67 7.67 10.18
CA LEU A 146 8.29 8.01 11.46
C LEU A 146 8.49 6.79 12.36
N VAL A 147 7.50 5.91 12.43
CA VAL A 147 7.61 4.67 13.20
C VAL A 147 8.34 3.64 12.34
N GLY A 148 9.45 3.12 12.83
CA GLY A 148 10.20 2.08 12.13
C GLY A 148 9.32 0.85 11.84
N VAL A 149 9.54 0.19 10.70
CA VAL A 149 8.72 -0.92 10.19
C VAL A 149 8.47 -1.99 11.26
N ARG A 150 9.48 -2.33 12.06
CA ARG A 150 9.40 -3.31 13.16
C ARG A 150 8.37 -2.88 14.22
N TYR A 151 8.42 -1.64 14.67
CA TYR A 151 7.54 -1.13 15.71
C TYR A 151 6.12 -0.88 15.21
N GLY A 152 5.97 -0.39 13.99
CA GLY A 152 4.66 -0.24 13.34
C GLY A 152 3.96 -1.58 13.13
N ARG A 153 4.72 -2.64 12.86
CA ARG A 153 4.20 -4.00 12.77
C ARG A 153 3.76 -4.51 14.14
N ALA A 154 4.62 -4.44 15.15
CA ALA A 154 4.32 -4.87 16.52
C ALA A 154 3.07 -4.16 17.09
N HIS A 155 2.90 -2.86 16.78
CA HIS A 155 1.69 -2.13 17.18
C HIS A 155 0.43 -2.65 16.49
N ARG A 156 0.48 -2.95 15.18
CA ARG A 156 -0.68 -3.51 14.46
C ARG A 156 -1.03 -4.94 14.88
N GLU A 157 -0.02 -5.73 15.25
CA GLU A 157 -0.17 -7.11 15.74
C GLU A 157 -0.59 -7.17 17.22
N GLY A 158 -0.57 -6.02 17.91
CA GLY A 158 -0.99 -5.92 19.32
C GLY A 158 0.12 -6.24 20.33
N ASP A 159 1.36 -6.47 19.89
CA ASP A 159 2.50 -6.73 20.77
C ASP A 159 2.89 -5.52 21.63
N ILE A 160 2.72 -4.32 21.07
CA ILE A 160 2.92 -3.04 21.74
C ILE A 160 1.79 -2.07 21.39
N HIS A 161 1.56 -1.07 22.24
CA HIS A 161 0.68 0.04 21.94
C HIS A 161 1.46 1.36 21.91
N ILE A 162 1.42 2.05 20.76
CA ILE A 162 1.94 3.41 20.61
C ILE A 162 0.77 4.36 20.82
N HIS A 163 0.79 5.08 21.93
CA HIS A 163 -0.28 6.01 22.31
C HIS A 163 -0.23 7.28 21.45
N ASP A 164 -1.39 7.88 21.15
CA ASP A 164 -1.55 9.16 20.45
C ASP A 164 -0.71 9.27 19.18
N LEU A 165 -0.80 8.25 18.33
CA LEU A 165 0.01 8.14 17.12
C LEU A 165 -0.25 9.30 16.13
N ASP A 166 -1.41 9.92 16.19
CA ASP A 166 -1.79 11.11 15.43
C ASP A 166 -1.04 12.37 15.87
N TYR A 167 -0.67 12.47 17.14
CA TYR A 167 0.17 13.56 17.66
C TYR A 167 1.67 13.29 17.51
N TYR A 168 2.07 12.07 17.19
CA TYR A 168 3.48 11.67 17.08
C TYR A 168 4.32 12.57 16.16
N PRO A 169 3.84 12.99 14.97
CA PRO A 169 4.57 13.91 14.10
C PRO A 169 4.80 15.30 14.68
N THR A 170 3.92 15.74 15.58
CA THR A 170 4.01 17.07 16.20
C THR A 170 4.99 17.11 17.36
N LYS A 171 5.52 15.95 17.79
CA LYS A 171 6.37 15.79 18.97
C LYS A 171 5.72 16.31 20.25
N THR A 172 4.39 16.30 20.31
CA THR A 172 3.63 16.73 21.47
C THR A 172 3.57 15.59 22.48
N THR A 173 3.82 15.90 23.76
CA THR A 173 3.56 14.99 24.86
C THR A 173 2.09 15.08 25.23
N THR A 174 1.34 14.01 25.01
CA THR A 174 -0.12 13.96 25.24
C THR A 174 -0.47 13.36 26.59
N CYS A 175 0.40 12.48 27.12
CA CYS A 175 0.22 11.86 28.42
C CYS A 175 1.48 12.04 29.27
N VAL A 176 1.27 12.31 30.54
CA VAL A 176 2.34 12.44 31.54
C VAL A 176 2.05 11.49 32.68
N GLN A 177 3.05 10.72 33.08
CA GLN A 177 2.98 9.96 34.32
C GLN A 177 3.58 10.80 35.43
N TYR A 178 2.84 10.90 36.51
CA TYR A 178 3.30 11.54 37.74
C TYR A 178 3.54 10.49 38.82
N ASP A 179 4.68 10.60 39.49
CA ASP A 179 4.89 9.89 40.73
C ASP A 179 4.11 10.61 41.84
N LEU A 180 3.06 9.97 42.32
CA LEU A 180 2.19 10.55 43.35
C LEU A 180 2.95 10.77 44.65
N GLU A 181 3.90 9.90 45.01
CA GLU A 181 4.73 10.07 46.23
C GLU A 181 5.61 11.31 46.12
N ASP A 182 6.19 11.54 44.93
CA ASP A 182 7.02 12.73 44.69
C ASP A 182 6.16 14.02 44.71
N ILE A 183 4.97 14.00 44.13
CA ILE A 183 4.01 15.12 44.16
C ILE A 183 3.58 15.45 45.57
N PHE A 184 3.26 14.46 46.38
CA PHE A 184 2.86 14.69 47.78
C PHE A 184 4.00 15.23 48.63
N ASN A 185 5.25 14.85 48.33
CA ASN A 185 6.42 15.29 49.11
C ASN A 185 6.98 16.63 48.62
N ARG A 186 6.87 16.98 47.34
CA ARG A 186 7.54 18.16 46.75
C ARG A 186 6.59 19.18 46.12
N GLY A 187 5.33 18.81 45.94
CA GLY A 187 4.35 19.64 45.23
C GLY A 187 4.46 19.56 43.71
N PHE A 188 3.56 20.27 43.04
CA PHE A 188 3.63 20.48 41.57
C PHE A 188 4.61 21.61 41.26
N HIS A 189 5.58 21.33 40.42
CA HIS A 189 6.53 22.35 39.91
C HIS A 189 6.29 22.60 38.44
#